data_477a436693b6de78ca08e221302b039d
#
_entry.id   477a436693b6de78ca08e221302b039d
#
_cell.length_a   1.000
_cell.length_b   1.000
_cell.length_c   1.000
_cell.angle_alpha   90.00
_cell.angle_beta   90.00
_cell.angle_gamma   90.00
#
_symmetry.space_group_name_H-M   'P 1'
#
loop_
_entity.id
_entity.type
_entity.pdbx_description
1 polymer ?
#
loop_
_entity_poly.entity_id
_entity_poly.type
_entity_poly.pdbx_seq_one_letter_code
_entity_poly.pdbx_strand_id
1 'polypeptide(L)'
;MSWRKRRKLPTTIQVHMLDDDRVEVFGRRMNMAQKILLQNTLQQTKRKQKYKIPNALALPLQKLAMDNKWEYEGIPVLLLQLKDQLRTRKLDPFHTDDKPHFTKLWKELHTHQQDGVAQIIQYYKGKALLADDMGLGKTHQGVAIALYYMMEGRVLVVCPSYLRFHWENALTEIGGIPPKDVLVIKKTEEKPICRFNIISYDMLPRDKCEVNKTKFSMLICDESHYVKNRKAKRTKAMMHIAKQCKRILFMTGTPALNRPIELFSQMHMIRPVFAKYSTHFAKRYCDGKMTDYGYDDRGHSCDEELNWLLKKVYMVRR
;
A
#
# COMPACT_ATOMS: atom_id res chain seq x y z
N MET A 1 -0.44 -45.74 28.38
CA MET A 1 0.21 -44.38 28.49
C MET A 1 0.99 -44.12 27.22
N SER A 2 0.42 -43.37 26.30
CA SER A 2 1.04 -43.06 25.01
C SER A 2 1.94 -41.82 25.17
N TRP A 3 3.25 -42.04 25.08
CA TRP A 3 4.22 -40.94 25.03
C TRP A 3 4.05 -40.20 23.72
N ARG A 4 3.36 -39.02 23.73
CA ARG A 4 3.40 -38.09 22.62
C ARG A 4 4.85 -37.62 22.46
N LYS A 5 5.58 -38.16 21.44
CA LYS A 5 6.87 -37.63 21.02
C LYS A 5 6.69 -36.11 20.77
N ARG A 6 7.24 -35.29 21.66
CA ARG A 6 7.32 -33.81 21.42
C ARG A 6 8.08 -33.66 20.10
N ARG A 7 7.37 -33.25 19.05
CA ARG A 7 8.04 -32.87 17.78
C ARG A 7 9.05 -31.78 18.13
N LYS A 8 10.33 -32.02 17.88
CA LYS A 8 11.37 -30.96 17.96
C LYS A 8 10.97 -29.89 16.95
N LEU A 9 10.75 -28.69 17.44
CA LEU A 9 10.48 -27.55 16.58
C LEU A 9 11.73 -27.27 15.72
N PRO A 10 11.57 -26.91 14.44
CA PRO A 10 12.70 -26.77 13.52
C PRO A 10 13.64 -25.62 13.91
N THR A 11 14.90 -25.72 13.48
CA THR A 11 15.85 -24.61 13.52
C THR A 11 15.40 -23.53 12.54
N THR A 12 15.39 -22.28 12.97
CA THR A 12 14.88 -21.16 12.16
C THR A 12 15.92 -20.05 12.07
N ILE A 13 16.14 -19.51 10.87
CA ILE A 13 16.84 -18.23 10.65
C ILE A 13 15.77 -17.14 10.47
N GLN A 14 15.86 -16.09 11.29
CA GLN A 14 15.01 -14.91 11.15
C GLN A 14 15.86 -13.74 10.64
N VAL A 15 15.33 -13.02 9.66
CA VAL A 15 15.97 -11.84 9.06
C VAL A 15 14.97 -10.70 9.04
N HIS A 16 15.29 -9.63 9.74
CA HIS A 16 14.46 -8.43 9.82
C HIS A 16 15.18 -7.26 9.16
N MET A 17 14.45 -6.46 8.40
CA MET A 17 14.98 -5.23 7.83
C MET A 17 15.16 -4.19 8.94
N LEU A 18 16.30 -3.50 8.94
CA LEU A 18 16.57 -2.35 9.81
C LEU A 18 16.45 -1.03 9.05
N ASP A 19 17.07 -0.97 7.86
CA ASP A 19 17.08 0.21 7.01
C ASP A 19 17.33 -0.17 5.53
N ASP A 20 17.64 0.81 4.69
CA ASP A 20 17.86 0.61 3.26
C ASP A 20 19.04 -0.35 2.96
N ASP A 21 20.04 -0.42 3.83
CA ASP A 21 21.26 -1.16 3.56
C ASP A 21 21.55 -2.29 4.55
N ARG A 22 20.85 -2.34 5.68
CA ARG A 22 21.15 -3.28 6.77
C ARG A 22 19.97 -4.12 7.19
N VAL A 23 20.27 -5.35 7.59
CA VAL A 23 19.31 -6.30 8.18
C VAL A 23 19.83 -6.81 9.52
N GLU A 24 18.90 -7.18 10.40
CA GLU A 24 19.20 -7.89 11.63
C GLU A 24 18.89 -9.38 11.44
N VAL A 25 19.85 -10.23 11.80
CA VAL A 25 19.73 -11.67 11.66
C VAL A 25 19.90 -12.35 13.00
N PHE A 26 19.04 -13.32 13.29
CA PHE A 26 19.18 -14.17 14.45
C PHE A 26 18.69 -15.59 14.16
N GLY A 27 19.42 -16.56 14.74
CA GLY A 27 19.05 -17.96 14.67
C GLY A 27 18.26 -18.38 15.91
N ARG A 28 17.15 -19.07 15.72
CA ARG A 28 16.38 -19.69 16.81
C ARG A 28 16.62 -21.18 16.86
N ARG A 29 16.73 -21.75 18.06
CA ARG A 29 16.88 -23.19 18.29
C ARG A 29 18.07 -23.83 17.57
N MET A 30 19.16 -23.07 17.40
CA MET A 30 20.40 -23.54 16.81
C MET A 30 21.31 -24.21 17.84
N ASN A 31 21.88 -25.33 17.49
CA ASN A 31 23.00 -25.93 18.21
C ASN A 31 24.32 -25.18 17.92
N MET A 32 25.42 -25.62 18.56
CA MET A 32 26.71 -24.95 18.46
C MET A 32 27.26 -24.94 17.03
N ALA A 33 27.21 -26.07 16.32
CA ALA A 33 27.70 -26.21 14.96
C ALA A 33 26.90 -25.31 13.98
N GLN A 34 25.59 -25.27 14.14
CA GLN A 34 24.71 -24.42 13.33
C GLN A 34 24.98 -22.91 13.55
N LYS A 35 25.28 -22.50 14.80
CA LYS A 35 25.67 -21.11 15.12
C LYS A 35 27.00 -20.74 14.48
N ILE A 36 27.98 -21.66 14.46
CA ILE A 36 29.25 -21.46 13.79
C ILE A 36 29.05 -21.33 12.28
N LEU A 37 28.23 -22.20 11.68
CA LEU A 37 27.94 -22.15 10.25
C LEU A 37 27.26 -20.83 9.86
N LEU A 38 26.29 -20.36 10.63
CA LEU A 38 25.67 -19.05 10.44
C LEU A 38 26.69 -17.92 10.56
N GLN A 39 27.53 -17.95 11.58
CA GLN A 39 28.56 -16.96 11.83
C GLN A 39 29.55 -16.88 10.66
N ASN A 40 30.02 -18.01 10.14
CA ASN A 40 30.92 -18.08 9.01
C ASN A 40 30.28 -17.51 7.73
N THR A 41 29.02 -17.86 7.47
CA THR A 41 28.25 -17.31 6.33
C THR A 41 28.10 -15.80 6.42
N LEU A 42 27.96 -15.25 7.63
CA LEU A 42 27.86 -13.82 7.88
C LEU A 42 29.21 -13.09 7.93
N GLN A 43 30.33 -13.81 7.78
CA GLN A 43 31.69 -13.28 7.91
C GLN A 43 31.95 -12.52 9.22
N GLN A 44 31.33 -12.99 10.31
CA GLN A 44 31.42 -12.37 11.64
C GLN A 44 32.44 -13.12 12.52
N THR A 45 33.31 -12.39 13.19
CA THR A 45 34.34 -12.95 14.06
C THR A 45 33.85 -13.23 15.49
N LYS A 46 32.81 -12.56 15.94
CA LYS A 46 32.28 -12.70 17.32
C LYS A 46 30.88 -13.31 17.31
N ARG A 47 30.65 -14.25 18.23
CA ARG A 47 29.30 -14.82 18.46
C ARG A 47 28.40 -13.79 19.13
N LYS A 48 27.26 -13.52 18.52
CA LYS A 48 26.22 -12.66 19.04
C LYS A 48 24.86 -13.39 18.98
N GLN A 49 23.92 -12.92 19.77
CA GLN A 49 22.54 -13.40 19.65
C GLN A 49 21.87 -12.84 18.39
N LYS A 50 22.30 -11.65 17.95
CA LYS A 50 21.80 -10.94 16.77
C LYS A 50 22.97 -10.33 16.00
N TYR A 51 22.89 -10.36 14.67
CA TYR A 51 23.89 -9.79 13.77
C TYR A 51 23.25 -8.67 12.94
N LYS A 52 23.89 -7.51 12.89
CA LYS A 52 23.53 -6.43 11.96
C LYS A 52 24.46 -6.52 10.75
N ILE A 53 23.92 -6.81 9.59
CA ILE A 53 24.69 -7.11 8.38
C ILE A 53 24.10 -6.37 7.16
N PRO A 54 24.88 -6.22 6.07
CA PRO A 54 24.37 -5.70 4.82
C PRO A 54 23.22 -6.55 4.23
N ASN A 55 22.28 -5.92 3.56
CA ASN A 55 21.16 -6.59 2.89
C ASN A 55 21.59 -7.64 1.86
N ALA A 56 22.74 -7.42 1.21
CA ALA A 56 23.29 -8.34 0.21
C ALA A 56 23.45 -9.79 0.72
N LEU A 57 23.56 -9.98 2.04
CA LEU A 57 23.69 -11.31 2.66
C LEU A 57 22.34 -12.01 2.92
N ALA A 58 21.22 -11.37 2.65
CA ALA A 58 19.90 -12.00 2.88
C ALA A 58 19.64 -13.22 1.97
N LEU A 59 20.01 -13.14 0.68
CA LEU A 59 19.90 -14.27 -0.25
C LEU A 59 20.83 -15.45 0.09
N PRO A 60 22.13 -15.23 0.40
CA PRO A 60 23.00 -16.29 0.93
C PRO A 60 22.45 -16.99 2.16
N LEU A 61 21.80 -16.25 3.09
CA LEU A 61 21.18 -16.82 4.28
C LEU A 61 19.98 -17.70 3.94
N GLN A 62 19.17 -17.29 2.99
CA GLN A 62 18.04 -18.09 2.51
C GLN A 62 18.56 -19.41 1.91
N LYS A 63 19.60 -19.37 1.08
CA LYS A 63 20.22 -20.57 0.51
C LYS A 63 20.76 -21.47 1.62
N LEU A 64 21.48 -20.91 2.59
CA LEU A 64 21.98 -21.67 3.75
C LEU A 64 20.85 -22.40 4.49
N ALA A 65 19.73 -21.74 4.70
CA ALA A 65 18.58 -22.35 5.37
C ALA A 65 18.01 -23.50 4.54
N MET A 66 17.85 -23.33 3.22
CA MET A 66 17.36 -24.36 2.30
C MET A 66 18.29 -25.57 2.28
N ASP A 67 19.59 -25.38 2.13
CA ASP A 67 20.60 -26.44 2.06
C ASP A 67 20.64 -27.28 3.37
N ASN A 68 20.34 -26.66 4.50
CA ASN A 68 20.34 -27.33 5.82
C ASN A 68 18.93 -27.73 6.31
N LYS A 69 17.90 -27.58 5.50
CA LYS A 69 16.49 -27.87 5.86
C LYS A 69 16.02 -27.10 7.12
N TRP A 70 16.49 -25.86 7.27
CA TRP A 70 16.03 -24.96 8.32
C TRP A 70 14.84 -24.12 7.84
N GLU A 71 14.02 -23.68 8.76
CA GLU A 71 13.01 -22.67 8.42
C GLU A 71 13.69 -21.32 8.22
N TYR A 72 13.27 -20.61 7.18
CA TYR A 72 13.72 -19.26 6.88
C TYR A 72 12.55 -18.28 6.99
N GLU A 73 12.63 -17.39 7.97
CA GLU A 73 11.71 -16.27 8.16
C GLU A 73 12.43 -14.97 7.80
N GLY A 74 12.69 -14.80 6.52
CA GLY A 74 13.48 -13.69 6.02
C GLY A 74 12.66 -12.63 5.30
N ILE A 75 13.38 -11.60 4.82
CA ILE A 75 12.81 -10.57 3.96
C ILE A 75 12.35 -11.25 2.67
N PRO A 76 11.12 -10.99 2.20
CA PRO A 76 10.65 -11.54 0.93
C PRO A 76 11.61 -11.18 -0.22
N VAL A 77 11.98 -12.16 -1.04
CA VAL A 77 12.88 -11.94 -2.21
C VAL A 77 12.39 -10.79 -3.08
N LEU A 78 11.07 -10.70 -3.24
CA LEU A 78 10.44 -9.62 -3.98
C LEU A 78 10.78 -8.22 -3.44
N LEU A 79 10.91 -8.07 -2.11
CA LEU A 79 11.33 -6.79 -1.49
C LEU A 79 12.80 -6.48 -1.77
N LEU A 80 13.66 -7.50 -1.78
CA LEU A 80 15.08 -7.33 -2.13
C LEU A 80 15.24 -6.91 -3.60
N GLN A 81 14.52 -7.57 -4.51
CA GLN A 81 14.49 -7.20 -5.92
C GLN A 81 13.95 -5.79 -6.14
N LEU A 82 12.91 -5.41 -5.39
CA LEU A 82 12.37 -4.05 -5.45
C LEU A 82 13.40 -3.02 -4.98
N LYS A 83 14.15 -3.28 -3.92
CA LYS A 83 15.21 -2.38 -3.45
C LYS A 83 16.23 -2.10 -4.55
N ASP A 84 16.70 -3.13 -5.25
CA ASP A 84 17.64 -2.98 -6.34
C ASP A 84 17.05 -2.17 -7.51
N GLN A 85 15.79 -2.44 -7.87
CA GLN A 85 15.09 -1.67 -8.90
C GLN A 85 14.93 -0.20 -8.52
N LEU A 86 14.67 0.11 -7.25
CA LEU A 86 14.50 1.48 -6.78
C LEU A 86 15.82 2.26 -6.75
N ARG A 87 16.95 1.59 -6.49
CA ARG A 87 18.30 2.20 -6.55
C ARG A 87 18.69 2.66 -7.95
N THR A 88 18.27 1.93 -8.97
CA THR A 88 18.65 2.19 -10.37
C THR A 88 17.59 3.00 -11.13
N ARG A 89 16.44 3.27 -10.50
CA ARG A 89 15.30 3.91 -11.18
C ARG A 89 15.57 5.38 -11.46
N LYS A 90 15.60 5.73 -12.74
CA LYS A 90 15.50 7.12 -13.18
C LYS A 90 14.03 7.54 -13.19
N LEU A 91 13.74 8.74 -12.69
CA LEU A 91 12.40 9.31 -12.81
C LEU A 91 12.20 9.78 -14.25
N ASP A 92 11.04 9.48 -14.82
CA ASP A 92 10.66 10.02 -16.11
C ASP A 92 10.48 11.54 -15.98
N PRO A 93 10.81 12.31 -17.02
CA PRO A 93 10.53 13.74 -17.04
C PRO A 93 9.06 14.02 -16.75
N PHE A 94 8.79 15.10 -16.04
CA PHE A 94 7.45 15.55 -15.73
C PHE A 94 7.00 16.50 -16.83
N HIS A 95 6.10 16.03 -17.71
CA HIS A 95 5.58 16.81 -18.83
C HIS A 95 4.18 17.35 -18.52
N THR A 96 3.98 18.63 -18.75
CA THR A 96 2.72 19.33 -18.48
C THR A 96 2.11 19.92 -19.75
N ASP A 97 2.85 20.01 -20.83
CA ASP A 97 2.56 20.87 -21.98
C ASP A 97 1.28 20.51 -22.76
N ASP A 98 0.92 19.24 -22.76
CA ASP A 98 -0.28 18.73 -23.42
C ASP A 98 -1.51 18.57 -22.51
N LYS A 99 -1.49 19.16 -21.31
CA LYS A 99 -2.52 19.00 -20.26
C LYS A 99 -2.99 20.36 -19.69
N PRO A 100 -3.77 21.16 -20.44
CA PRO A 100 -4.05 22.55 -20.09
C PRO A 100 -4.70 22.75 -18.71
N HIS A 101 -5.72 21.95 -18.36
CA HIS A 101 -6.37 22.03 -17.03
C HIS A 101 -5.38 21.71 -15.91
N PHE A 102 -4.57 20.66 -16.07
CA PHE A 102 -3.56 20.28 -15.11
C PHE A 102 -2.49 21.39 -14.98
N THR A 103 -1.98 21.92 -16.10
CA THR A 103 -0.93 22.93 -16.12
C THR A 103 -1.38 24.22 -15.44
N LYS A 104 -2.66 24.61 -15.61
CA LYS A 104 -3.23 25.76 -14.90
C LYS A 104 -3.20 25.54 -13.39
N LEU A 105 -3.80 24.46 -12.90
CA LEU A 105 -3.85 24.15 -11.48
C LEU A 105 -2.44 23.93 -10.90
N TRP A 106 -1.54 23.29 -11.64
CA TRP A 106 -0.16 23.04 -11.22
C TRP A 106 0.56 24.32 -10.76
N LYS A 107 0.36 25.44 -11.46
CA LYS A 107 0.97 26.74 -11.12
C LYS A 107 0.39 27.35 -9.83
N GLU A 108 -0.80 26.97 -9.45
CA GLU A 108 -1.51 27.45 -8.26
C GLU A 108 -1.20 26.60 -7.01
N LEU A 109 -0.65 25.40 -7.19
CA LEU A 109 -0.28 24.51 -6.08
C LEU A 109 0.91 25.05 -5.30
N HIS A 110 0.87 24.93 -3.98
CA HIS A 110 2.04 25.16 -3.14
C HIS A 110 3.16 24.15 -3.41
N THR A 111 4.40 24.52 -3.15
CA THR A 111 5.58 23.68 -3.42
C THR A 111 5.44 22.24 -2.86
N HIS A 112 5.00 22.11 -1.60
CA HIS A 112 4.81 20.80 -1.01
C HIS A 112 3.71 19.96 -1.70
N GLN A 113 2.68 20.61 -2.25
CA GLN A 113 1.63 19.94 -3.02
C GLN A 113 2.16 19.49 -4.39
N GLN A 114 2.94 20.36 -5.05
CA GLN A 114 3.62 20.04 -6.31
C GLN A 114 4.53 18.83 -6.14
N ASP A 115 5.34 18.80 -5.10
CA ASP A 115 6.22 17.65 -4.79
C ASP A 115 5.42 16.34 -4.61
N GLY A 116 4.26 16.39 -3.93
CA GLY A 116 3.41 15.22 -3.74
C GLY A 116 2.79 14.72 -5.03
N VAL A 117 2.25 15.64 -5.81
CA VAL A 117 1.67 15.33 -7.12
C VAL A 117 2.73 14.76 -8.06
N ALA A 118 3.91 15.41 -8.15
CA ALA A 118 5.02 14.92 -8.96
C ALA A 118 5.46 13.52 -8.54
N GLN A 119 5.62 13.29 -7.24
CA GLN A 119 5.99 11.98 -6.71
C GLN A 119 4.94 10.91 -7.05
N ILE A 120 3.64 11.21 -6.93
CA ILE A 120 2.57 10.27 -7.26
C ILE A 120 2.55 9.96 -8.76
N ILE A 121 2.77 10.95 -9.61
CA ILE A 121 2.76 10.78 -11.06
C ILE A 121 4.02 10.05 -11.54
N GLN A 122 5.20 10.58 -11.21
CA GLN A 122 6.48 10.08 -11.73
C GLN A 122 6.90 8.77 -11.08
N TYR A 123 6.82 8.70 -9.75
CA TYR A 123 7.33 7.58 -8.97
C TYR A 123 6.29 6.47 -8.79
N TYR A 124 5.08 6.81 -8.35
CA TYR A 124 4.04 5.81 -8.08
C TYR A 124 3.15 5.50 -9.28
N LYS A 125 3.31 6.22 -10.40
CA LYS A 125 2.52 6.03 -11.64
C LYS A 125 1.02 6.10 -11.39
N GLY A 126 0.58 7.02 -10.52
CA GLY A 126 -0.81 7.23 -10.17
C GLY A 126 -1.42 6.15 -9.27
N LYS A 127 -0.60 5.31 -8.61
CA LYS A 127 -1.07 4.29 -7.65
C LYS A 127 -0.44 4.53 -6.28
N ALA A 128 -1.11 5.29 -5.41
CA ALA A 128 -0.54 5.73 -4.14
C ALA A 128 -1.60 5.96 -3.05
N LEU A 129 -1.12 6.01 -1.80
CA LEU A 129 -1.79 6.57 -0.64
C LEU A 129 -1.20 7.95 -0.34
N LEU A 130 -1.99 9.00 -0.49
CA LEU A 130 -1.64 10.36 -0.07
C LEU A 130 -2.09 10.53 1.39
N ALA A 131 -1.12 10.54 2.29
CA ALA A 131 -1.33 10.52 3.72
C ALA A 131 -0.79 11.78 4.43
N ASP A 132 -0.75 12.90 3.72
CA ASP A 132 -0.39 14.20 4.28
C ASP A 132 -1.30 14.57 5.44
N ASP A 133 -0.80 15.34 6.40
CA ASP A 133 -1.57 15.77 7.56
C ASP A 133 -2.80 16.61 7.16
N MET A 134 -3.76 16.77 8.07
CA MET A 134 -4.96 17.57 7.82
C MET A 134 -4.57 19.02 7.49
N GLY A 135 -5.32 19.65 6.59
CA GLY A 135 -5.08 21.04 6.17
C GLY A 135 -4.04 21.24 5.06
N LEU A 136 -3.23 20.22 4.71
CA LEU A 136 -2.21 20.34 3.66
C LEU A 136 -2.74 20.30 2.21
N GLY A 137 -4.06 20.43 2.03
CA GLY A 137 -4.69 20.54 0.71
C GLY A 137 -4.66 19.27 -0.12
N LYS A 138 -4.92 18.10 0.51
CA LYS A 138 -5.02 16.81 -0.20
C LYS A 138 -6.02 16.82 -1.34
N THR A 139 -7.14 17.54 -1.19
CA THR A 139 -8.16 17.67 -2.25
C THR A 139 -7.57 18.34 -3.49
N HIS A 140 -6.81 19.42 -3.35
CA HIS A 140 -6.13 20.09 -4.49
C HIS A 140 -5.16 19.13 -5.20
N GLN A 141 -4.37 18.37 -4.43
CA GLN A 141 -3.48 17.36 -4.98
C GLN A 141 -4.27 16.25 -5.69
N GLY A 142 -5.38 15.81 -5.10
CA GLY A 142 -6.28 14.80 -5.69
C GLY A 142 -6.88 15.27 -7.02
N VAL A 143 -7.37 16.51 -7.08
CA VAL A 143 -7.87 17.14 -8.31
C VAL A 143 -6.76 17.23 -9.35
N ALA A 144 -5.57 17.70 -9.00
CA ALA A 144 -4.46 17.79 -9.93
C ALA A 144 -4.08 16.43 -10.54
N ILE A 145 -4.01 15.39 -9.73
CA ILE A 145 -3.72 14.02 -10.19
C ILE A 145 -4.85 13.49 -11.08
N ALA A 146 -6.11 13.80 -10.75
CA ALA A 146 -7.26 13.44 -11.58
C ALA A 146 -7.19 14.12 -12.95
N LEU A 147 -6.87 15.40 -13.01
CA LEU A 147 -6.71 16.16 -14.25
C LEU A 147 -5.54 15.61 -15.09
N TYR A 148 -4.44 15.22 -14.47
CA TYR A 148 -3.31 14.65 -15.19
C TYR A 148 -3.68 13.35 -15.94
N TYR A 149 -4.53 12.51 -15.32
CA TYR A 149 -4.92 11.21 -15.87
C TYR A 149 -6.31 11.19 -16.55
N MET A 150 -7.05 12.29 -16.58
CA MET A 150 -8.44 12.35 -17.07
C MET A 150 -8.63 11.87 -18.51
N MET A 151 -7.59 11.98 -19.35
CA MET A 151 -7.64 11.53 -20.74
C MET A 151 -7.56 9.99 -20.89
N GLU A 152 -7.18 9.27 -19.84
CA GLU A 152 -7.15 7.80 -19.86
C GLU A 152 -8.54 7.15 -19.76
N GLY A 153 -9.58 7.91 -19.39
CA GLY A 153 -10.95 7.46 -19.27
C GLY A 153 -11.70 8.09 -18.09
N ARG A 154 -12.81 7.45 -17.68
CA ARG A 154 -13.64 7.95 -16.59
C ARG A 154 -12.94 7.85 -15.24
N VAL A 155 -13.13 8.88 -14.42
CA VAL A 155 -12.64 8.96 -13.04
C VAL A 155 -13.81 8.73 -12.08
N LEU A 156 -13.61 7.87 -11.09
CA LEU A 156 -14.52 7.68 -9.98
C LEU A 156 -13.92 8.26 -8.70
N VAL A 157 -14.65 9.17 -8.06
CA VAL A 157 -14.35 9.69 -6.73
C VAL A 157 -15.27 9.05 -5.73
N VAL A 158 -14.72 8.38 -4.72
CA VAL A 158 -15.48 7.78 -3.61
C VAL A 158 -15.12 8.50 -2.32
N CYS A 159 -16.10 9.06 -1.65
CA CYS A 159 -15.89 9.87 -0.46
C CYS A 159 -17.05 9.67 0.55
N PRO A 160 -16.93 10.15 1.79
CA PRO A 160 -18.07 10.27 2.70
C PRO A 160 -19.21 11.08 2.09
N SER A 161 -20.45 10.77 2.46
CA SER A 161 -21.64 11.38 1.84
C SER A 161 -21.66 12.91 1.92
N TYR A 162 -21.14 13.49 3.00
CA TYR A 162 -21.09 14.94 3.21
C TYR A 162 -20.02 15.64 2.35
N LEU A 163 -19.03 14.91 1.81
CA LEU A 163 -17.97 15.48 0.96
C LEU A 163 -18.32 15.46 -0.55
N ARG A 164 -19.42 14.87 -0.97
CA ARG A 164 -19.73 14.73 -2.40
C ARG A 164 -19.81 16.06 -3.14
N PHE A 165 -20.51 17.04 -2.58
CA PHE A 165 -20.62 18.37 -3.18
C PHE A 165 -19.32 19.19 -3.03
N HIS A 166 -18.54 18.94 -1.99
CA HIS A 166 -17.20 19.52 -1.87
C HIS A 166 -16.30 19.06 -3.03
N TRP A 167 -16.38 17.77 -3.40
CA TRP A 167 -15.64 17.24 -4.54
C TRP A 167 -16.16 17.78 -5.88
N GLU A 168 -17.48 17.95 -6.04
CA GLU A 168 -18.07 18.61 -7.21
C GLU A 168 -17.51 20.02 -7.38
N ASN A 169 -17.56 20.85 -6.34
CA ASN A 169 -17.01 22.21 -6.35
C ASN A 169 -15.49 22.20 -6.60
N ALA A 170 -14.75 21.28 -5.97
CA ALA A 170 -13.32 21.20 -6.21
C ALA A 170 -12.97 20.86 -7.67
N LEU A 171 -13.71 19.98 -8.31
CA LEU A 171 -13.51 19.66 -9.74
C LEU A 171 -13.90 20.82 -10.66
N THR A 172 -14.99 21.52 -10.36
CA THR A 172 -15.47 22.62 -11.21
C THR A 172 -14.73 23.92 -10.99
N GLU A 173 -14.54 24.35 -9.75
CA GLU A 173 -13.93 25.65 -9.43
C GLU A 173 -12.41 25.60 -9.47
N ILE A 174 -11.80 24.62 -8.79
CA ILE A 174 -10.34 24.47 -8.73
C ILE A 174 -9.82 23.79 -10.00
N GLY A 175 -10.48 22.69 -10.42
CA GLY A 175 -10.10 21.93 -11.61
C GLY A 175 -10.47 22.57 -12.93
N GLY A 176 -11.40 23.54 -12.94
CA GLY A 176 -11.91 24.18 -14.14
C GLY A 176 -12.70 23.23 -15.06
N ILE A 177 -13.28 22.15 -14.51
CA ILE A 177 -14.03 21.17 -15.28
C ILE A 177 -15.47 21.66 -15.46
N PRO A 178 -16.02 21.66 -16.70
CA PRO A 178 -17.41 22.02 -16.94
C PRO A 178 -18.37 21.18 -16.09
N PRO A 179 -19.41 21.77 -15.46
CA PRO A 179 -20.36 21.02 -14.62
C PRO A 179 -21.03 19.83 -15.35
N LYS A 180 -21.24 19.90 -16.65
CA LYS A 180 -21.77 18.80 -17.48
C LYS A 180 -20.90 17.54 -17.50
N ASP A 181 -19.60 17.68 -17.18
CA ASP A 181 -18.64 16.57 -17.15
C ASP A 181 -18.45 15.99 -15.74
N VAL A 182 -19.17 16.51 -14.75
CA VAL A 182 -19.15 16.06 -13.35
C VAL A 182 -20.54 15.55 -12.94
N LEU A 183 -20.61 14.36 -12.39
CA LEU A 183 -21.87 13.77 -11.91
C LEU A 183 -21.75 13.37 -10.44
N VAL A 184 -22.59 13.96 -9.59
CA VAL A 184 -22.79 13.50 -8.22
C VAL A 184 -23.93 12.46 -8.21
N ILE A 185 -23.54 11.20 -8.04
CA ILE A 185 -24.48 10.07 -8.02
C ILE A 185 -25.31 10.13 -6.73
N LYS A 186 -26.64 10.27 -6.90
CA LYS A 186 -27.61 10.39 -5.80
C LYS A 186 -28.44 9.11 -5.61
N LYS A 187 -28.58 8.30 -6.66
CA LYS A 187 -29.34 7.03 -6.66
C LYS A 187 -28.47 5.90 -7.18
N THR A 188 -28.70 4.68 -6.70
CA THR A 188 -27.89 3.50 -7.06
C THR A 188 -28.03 3.10 -8.54
N GLU A 189 -29.21 3.36 -9.12
CA GLU A 189 -29.53 3.05 -10.51
C GLU A 189 -28.99 4.12 -11.50
N GLU A 190 -28.45 5.21 -10.98
CA GLU A 190 -27.92 6.30 -11.79
C GLU A 190 -26.61 5.85 -12.47
N LYS A 191 -26.58 5.93 -13.80
CA LYS A 191 -25.43 5.48 -14.59
C LYS A 191 -24.32 6.51 -14.56
N PRO A 192 -23.07 6.12 -14.25
CA PRO A 192 -21.91 7.01 -14.20
C PRO A 192 -21.38 7.29 -15.61
N ILE A 193 -22.03 8.23 -16.32
CA ILE A 193 -21.73 8.53 -17.73
C ILE A 193 -20.72 9.65 -17.93
N CYS A 194 -20.56 10.53 -16.92
CA CYS A 194 -19.68 11.69 -17.03
C CYS A 194 -18.20 11.34 -16.94
N ARG A 195 -17.34 12.31 -17.27
CA ARG A 195 -15.88 12.18 -17.13
C ARG A 195 -15.51 11.95 -15.68
N PHE A 196 -16.11 12.70 -14.76
CA PHE A 196 -15.93 12.58 -13.32
C PHE A 196 -17.26 12.15 -12.68
N ASN A 197 -17.21 11.11 -11.86
CA ASN A 197 -18.38 10.55 -11.20
C ASN A 197 -18.07 10.46 -9.70
N ILE A 198 -18.94 11.00 -8.86
CA ILE A 198 -18.74 11.10 -7.42
C ILE A 198 -19.82 10.29 -6.72
N ILE A 199 -19.41 9.37 -5.83
CA ILE A 199 -20.32 8.50 -5.07
C ILE A 199 -19.89 8.40 -3.60
N SER A 200 -20.83 8.12 -2.71
CA SER A 200 -20.50 7.83 -1.31
C SER A 200 -20.16 6.36 -1.08
N TYR A 201 -19.32 6.10 -0.05
CA TYR A 201 -18.98 4.73 0.37
C TYR A 201 -20.20 3.85 0.66
N ASP A 202 -21.29 4.43 1.22
CA ASP A 202 -22.46 3.70 1.66
C ASP A 202 -23.39 3.28 0.51
N MET A 203 -23.19 3.85 -0.67
CA MET A 203 -23.94 3.47 -1.87
C MET A 203 -23.32 2.29 -2.61
N LEU A 204 -22.00 2.13 -2.55
CA LEU A 204 -21.28 1.09 -3.30
C LEU A 204 -21.74 -0.35 -3.00
N PRO A 205 -22.02 -0.75 -1.74
CA PRO A 205 -22.43 -2.12 -1.44
C PRO A 205 -23.91 -2.40 -1.69
N ARG A 206 -24.68 -1.39 -2.15
CA ARG A 206 -26.11 -1.57 -2.40
C ARG A 206 -26.36 -2.37 -3.66
N ASP A 207 -27.40 -3.18 -3.63
CA ASP A 207 -27.85 -3.91 -4.79
C ASP A 207 -28.22 -2.93 -5.93
N LYS A 208 -27.99 -3.37 -7.17
CA LYS A 208 -28.25 -2.57 -8.39
C LYS A 208 -27.39 -1.31 -8.54
N CYS A 209 -26.31 -1.16 -7.77
CA CYS A 209 -25.40 -0.01 -7.95
C CYS A 209 -24.70 -0.09 -9.32
N GLU A 210 -25.07 0.80 -10.24
CA GLU A 210 -24.56 0.84 -11.63
C GLU A 210 -23.05 1.14 -11.69
N VAL A 211 -22.50 1.78 -10.66
CA VAL A 211 -21.05 2.02 -10.55
C VAL A 211 -20.28 0.70 -10.54
N ASN A 212 -20.79 -0.36 -9.92
CA ASN A 212 -20.13 -1.67 -9.85
C ASN A 212 -20.04 -2.38 -11.21
N LYS A 213 -20.86 -1.98 -12.17
CA LYS A 213 -20.88 -2.54 -13.55
C LYS A 213 -20.08 -1.70 -14.54
N THR A 214 -19.63 -0.51 -14.12
CA THR A 214 -18.96 0.48 -14.99
C THR A 214 -17.45 0.38 -14.84
N LYS A 215 -16.74 0.50 -15.97
CA LYS A 215 -15.27 0.56 -15.99
C LYS A 215 -14.79 1.99 -15.80
N PHE A 216 -13.85 2.16 -14.86
CA PHE A 216 -13.15 3.41 -14.61
C PHE A 216 -11.65 3.23 -14.86
N SER A 217 -11.02 4.28 -15.39
CA SER A 217 -9.55 4.31 -15.56
C SER A 217 -8.86 4.68 -14.26
N MET A 218 -9.50 5.55 -13.46
CA MET A 218 -8.96 6.04 -12.20
C MET A 218 -9.99 5.96 -11.08
N LEU A 219 -9.52 5.55 -9.91
CA LEU A 219 -10.25 5.54 -8.66
C LEU A 219 -9.57 6.47 -7.65
N ILE A 220 -10.34 7.42 -7.12
CA ILE A 220 -9.92 8.29 -6.01
C ILE A 220 -10.80 7.95 -4.81
N CYS A 221 -10.18 7.72 -3.66
CA CYS A 221 -10.88 7.41 -2.41
C CYS A 221 -10.46 8.42 -1.35
N ASP A 222 -11.34 9.35 -1.06
CA ASP A 222 -11.11 10.31 0.02
C ASP A 222 -11.54 9.71 1.36
N GLU A 223 -10.84 10.08 2.44
CA GLU A 223 -10.99 9.46 3.76
C GLU A 223 -10.92 7.92 3.70
N SER A 224 -9.86 7.41 3.07
CA SER A 224 -9.71 5.99 2.74
C SER A 224 -9.67 5.05 3.94
N HIS A 225 -9.63 5.57 5.17
CA HIS A 225 -9.83 4.79 6.39
C HIS A 225 -11.21 4.10 6.45
N TYR A 226 -12.20 4.56 5.66
CA TYR A 226 -13.50 3.89 5.51
C TYR A 226 -13.39 2.46 4.93
N VAL A 227 -12.31 2.13 4.23
CA VAL A 227 -12.09 0.80 3.63
C VAL A 227 -11.02 -0.04 4.35
N LYS A 228 -10.67 0.31 5.60
CA LYS A 228 -9.70 -0.43 6.41
C LYS A 228 -10.14 -1.87 6.76
N ASN A 229 -11.44 -2.08 6.97
CA ASN A 229 -11.98 -3.40 7.28
C ASN A 229 -12.24 -4.22 6.01
N ARG A 230 -11.35 -5.19 5.71
CA ARG A 230 -11.45 -6.08 4.54
C ARG A 230 -12.74 -6.91 4.44
N LYS A 231 -13.42 -7.17 5.57
CA LYS A 231 -14.65 -7.95 5.61
C LYS A 231 -15.89 -7.12 5.31
N ALA A 232 -15.81 -5.79 5.40
CA ALA A 232 -16.94 -4.90 5.16
C ALA A 232 -17.43 -4.95 3.70
N LYS A 233 -18.74 -4.91 3.49
CA LYS A 233 -19.36 -4.95 2.15
C LYS A 233 -18.83 -3.83 1.24
N ARG A 234 -18.67 -2.60 1.76
CA ARG A 234 -18.10 -1.46 1.01
C ARG A 234 -16.67 -1.70 0.57
N THR A 235 -15.82 -2.33 1.40
CA THR A 235 -14.44 -2.65 1.05
C THR A 235 -14.38 -3.70 -0.06
N LYS A 236 -15.24 -4.72 -0.02
CA LYS A 236 -15.35 -5.74 -1.07
C LYS A 236 -15.78 -5.14 -2.41
N ALA A 237 -16.79 -4.25 -2.41
CA ALA A 237 -17.21 -3.53 -3.60
C ALA A 237 -16.08 -2.66 -4.16
N MET A 238 -15.36 -1.94 -3.28
CA MET A 238 -14.20 -1.14 -3.67
C MET A 238 -13.08 -1.98 -4.29
N MET A 239 -12.76 -3.14 -3.71
CA MET A 239 -11.76 -4.08 -4.26
C MET A 239 -12.14 -4.55 -5.67
N HIS A 240 -13.44 -4.76 -5.95
CA HIS A 240 -13.91 -5.13 -7.28
C HIS A 240 -13.63 -4.02 -8.30
N ILE A 241 -13.96 -2.77 -7.97
CA ILE A 241 -13.72 -1.60 -8.83
C ILE A 241 -12.22 -1.38 -9.03
N ALA A 242 -11.43 -1.41 -7.95
CA ALA A 242 -10.00 -1.16 -7.98
C ALA A 242 -9.22 -2.11 -8.92
N LYS A 243 -9.66 -3.37 -9.05
CA LYS A 243 -9.03 -4.36 -9.96
C LYS A 243 -9.04 -3.92 -11.42
N GLN A 244 -9.99 -3.09 -11.82
CA GLN A 244 -10.16 -2.63 -13.20
C GLN A 244 -9.48 -1.30 -13.47
N CYS A 245 -9.10 -0.56 -12.40
CA CYS A 245 -8.54 0.78 -12.52
C CYS A 245 -7.03 0.75 -12.81
N LYS A 246 -6.62 1.55 -13.79
CA LYS A 246 -5.19 1.77 -14.08
C LYS A 246 -4.53 2.63 -13.01
N ARG A 247 -5.26 3.59 -12.44
CA ARG A 247 -4.79 4.56 -11.44
C ARG A 247 -5.65 4.46 -10.18
N ILE A 248 -5.00 4.52 -9.01
CA ILE A 248 -5.68 4.40 -7.72
C ILE A 248 -5.04 5.38 -6.74
N LEU A 249 -5.81 6.35 -6.28
CA LEU A 249 -5.37 7.31 -5.29
C LEU A 249 -6.24 7.18 -4.04
N PHE A 250 -5.65 6.70 -2.96
CA PHE A 250 -6.23 6.80 -1.64
C PHE A 250 -5.74 8.06 -0.94
N MET A 251 -6.63 8.72 -0.21
CA MET A 251 -6.31 9.93 0.54
C MET A 251 -6.84 9.80 1.96
N THR A 252 -6.04 10.18 2.95
CA THR A 252 -6.47 10.21 4.35
C THR A 252 -5.57 11.14 5.16
N GLY A 253 -6.14 11.87 6.12
CA GLY A 253 -5.35 12.64 7.09
C GLY A 253 -4.87 11.78 8.28
N THR A 254 -5.46 10.61 8.47
CA THR A 254 -5.13 9.68 9.55
C THR A 254 -4.85 8.31 8.95
N PRO A 255 -3.66 8.08 8.40
CA PRO A 255 -3.29 6.71 8.02
C PRO A 255 -3.39 5.86 9.28
N ALA A 256 -4.16 4.75 9.20
CA ALA A 256 -4.43 3.88 10.33
C ALA A 256 -3.13 3.22 10.84
N LEU A 257 -2.45 3.90 11.75
CA LEU A 257 -1.21 3.42 12.36
C LEU A 257 -1.46 2.53 13.57
N ASN A 258 -2.71 2.38 14.02
CA ASN A 258 -3.02 1.63 15.23
C ASN A 258 -2.88 0.11 15.04
N ARG A 259 -3.09 -0.40 13.83
CA ARG A 259 -2.94 -1.84 13.54
C ARG A 259 -2.49 -2.03 12.09
N PRO A 260 -1.38 -2.74 11.85
CA PRO A 260 -0.88 -3.00 10.50
C PRO A 260 -1.93 -3.65 9.58
N ILE A 261 -2.80 -4.50 10.11
CA ILE A 261 -3.85 -5.17 9.33
C ILE A 261 -4.84 -4.20 8.66
N GLU A 262 -5.02 -2.99 9.19
CA GLU A 262 -5.89 -1.96 8.62
C GLU A 262 -5.36 -1.41 7.29
N LEU A 263 -4.04 -1.49 7.07
CA LEU A 263 -3.40 -1.09 5.81
C LEU A 263 -3.56 -2.14 4.71
N PHE A 264 -3.82 -3.40 5.08
CA PHE A 264 -3.88 -4.50 4.11
C PHE A 264 -4.80 -4.22 2.93
N SER A 265 -6.03 -3.76 3.20
CA SER A 265 -7.03 -3.52 2.14
C SER A 265 -6.57 -2.47 1.13
N GLN A 266 -5.99 -1.38 1.62
CA GLN A 266 -5.49 -0.28 0.79
C GLN A 266 -4.27 -0.73 -0.02
N MET A 267 -3.28 -1.38 0.63
CA MET A 267 -2.10 -1.92 -0.05
C MET A 267 -2.47 -2.97 -1.11
N HIS A 268 -3.44 -3.84 -0.81
CA HIS A 268 -3.95 -4.83 -1.76
C HIS A 268 -4.54 -4.18 -3.01
N MET A 269 -5.31 -3.11 -2.85
CA MET A 269 -5.93 -2.39 -3.98
C MET A 269 -4.90 -1.59 -4.79
N ILE A 270 -3.95 -0.93 -4.13
CA ILE A 270 -2.91 -0.13 -4.80
C ILE A 270 -1.94 -1.04 -5.58
N ARG A 271 -1.35 -2.02 -4.90
CA ARG A 271 -0.39 -2.97 -5.47
C ARG A 271 -0.48 -4.32 -4.76
N PRO A 272 -1.23 -5.29 -5.26
CA PRO A 272 -1.48 -6.56 -4.57
C PRO A 272 -0.23 -7.44 -4.40
N VAL A 273 0.86 -7.16 -5.10
CA VAL A 273 2.06 -8.00 -5.10
C VAL A 273 2.65 -8.20 -3.69
N PHE A 274 2.60 -7.18 -2.83
CA PHE A 274 3.10 -7.25 -1.44
C PHE A 274 2.00 -7.55 -0.41
N ALA A 275 0.74 -7.46 -0.80
CA ALA A 275 -0.42 -7.67 0.06
C ALA A 275 -1.45 -8.56 -0.65
N LYS A 276 -1.00 -9.68 -1.26
CA LYS A 276 -1.88 -10.56 -2.04
C LYS A 276 -2.85 -11.33 -1.15
N TYR A 277 -2.34 -11.91 -0.07
CA TYR A 277 -3.11 -12.72 0.87
C TYR A 277 -3.05 -12.11 2.27
N SER A 278 -4.21 -11.90 2.87
CA SER A 278 -4.29 -11.29 4.19
C SER A 278 -3.67 -12.16 5.30
N THR A 279 -3.69 -13.48 5.15
CA THR A 279 -3.05 -14.40 6.09
C THR A 279 -1.52 -14.26 6.08
N HIS A 280 -0.91 -14.12 4.90
CA HIS A 280 0.53 -13.88 4.78
C HIS A 280 0.93 -12.51 5.32
N PHE A 281 0.13 -11.48 5.00
CA PHE A 281 0.33 -10.14 5.53
C PHE A 281 0.22 -10.12 7.06
N ALA A 282 -0.81 -10.77 7.62
CA ALA A 282 -1.02 -10.83 9.06
C ALA A 282 0.11 -11.61 9.76
N LYS A 283 0.55 -12.76 9.20
CA LYS A 283 1.69 -13.50 9.75
C LYS A 283 2.97 -12.67 9.76
N ARG A 284 3.22 -11.86 8.70
CA ARG A 284 4.44 -11.08 8.56
C ARG A 284 4.45 -9.80 9.37
N TYR A 285 3.35 -9.03 9.36
CA TYR A 285 3.30 -7.67 9.91
C TYR A 285 2.42 -7.50 11.14
N CYS A 286 1.61 -8.51 11.50
CA CYS A 286 0.65 -8.41 12.59
C CYS A 286 0.87 -9.44 13.70
N ASP A 287 2.01 -10.15 13.73
CA ASP A 287 2.23 -11.30 14.64
C ASP A 287 1.06 -12.30 14.60
N GLY A 288 0.51 -12.51 13.39
CA GLY A 288 -0.70 -13.31 13.18
C GLY A 288 -0.52 -14.75 13.62
N LYS A 289 -1.34 -15.23 14.57
CA LYS A 289 -1.27 -16.56 15.16
C LYS A 289 -2.64 -17.11 15.54
N MET A 290 -2.74 -18.43 15.59
CA MET A 290 -3.90 -19.10 16.17
C MET A 290 -3.83 -19.02 17.69
N THR A 291 -4.95 -18.64 18.30
CA THR A 291 -5.18 -18.65 19.75
C THR A 291 -6.36 -19.53 20.06
N ASP A 292 -6.64 -19.79 21.33
CA ASP A 292 -7.80 -20.55 21.77
C ASP A 292 -9.14 -19.91 21.35
N TYR A 293 -9.13 -18.60 21.09
CA TYR A 293 -10.29 -17.80 20.66
C TYR A 293 -10.33 -17.54 19.14
N GLY A 294 -9.46 -18.20 18.34
CA GLY A 294 -9.37 -18.05 16.89
C GLY A 294 -8.11 -17.33 16.43
N TYR A 295 -8.11 -16.90 15.17
CA TYR A 295 -6.95 -16.24 14.56
C TYR A 295 -6.85 -14.79 15.01
N ASP A 296 -5.74 -14.46 15.71
CA ASP A 296 -5.42 -13.09 16.14
C ASP A 296 -4.42 -12.44 15.16
N ASP A 297 -4.79 -11.29 14.60
CA ASP A 297 -4.01 -10.48 13.67
C ASP A 297 -3.88 -9.01 14.12
N ARG A 298 -4.02 -8.76 15.44
CA ARG A 298 -4.01 -7.42 16.04
C ARG A 298 -2.64 -6.94 16.50
N GLY A 299 -1.64 -7.82 16.47
CA GLY A 299 -0.28 -7.53 16.89
C GLY A 299 0.53 -6.73 15.87
N HIS A 300 1.83 -6.58 16.16
CA HIS A 300 2.81 -5.88 15.36
C HIS A 300 4.06 -6.74 15.17
N SER A 301 4.59 -6.79 13.97
CA SER A 301 5.88 -7.42 13.67
C SER A 301 6.46 -6.83 12.37
N CYS A 302 7.79 -6.86 12.25
CA CYS A 302 8.51 -6.32 11.09
C CYS A 302 8.12 -4.85 10.75
N ASP A 303 7.90 -4.02 11.77
CA ASP A 303 7.42 -2.63 11.59
C ASP A 303 8.36 -1.79 10.73
N GLU A 304 9.67 -1.94 10.88
CA GLU A 304 10.69 -1.24 10.07
C GLU A 304 10.54 -1.58 8.57
N GLU A 305 10.34 -2.87 8.26
CA GLU A 305 10.12 -3.33 6.89
C GLU A 305 8.80 -2.78 6.33
N LEU A 306 7.73 -2.81 7.11
CA LEU A 306 6.44 -2.27 6.70
C LEU A 306 6.51 -0.77 6.47
N ASN A 307 7.16 -0.03 7.36
CA ASN A 307 7.36 1.42 7.23
C ASN A 307 8.18 1.76 5.97
N TRP A 308 9.27 1.00 5.73
CA TRP A 308 10.05 1.15 4.51
C TRP A 308 9.19 0.90 3.26
N LEU A 309 8.42 -0.20 3.24
CA LEU A 309 7.54 -0.58 2.14
C LEU A 309 6.48 0.51 1.88
N LEU A 310 5.86 1.04 2.93
CA LEU A 310 4.90 2.13 2.80
C LEU A 310 5.54 3.35 2.14
N LYS A 311 6.66 3.84 2.68
CA LYS A 311 7.35 5.06 2.19
C LYS A 311 7.88 4.91 0.76
N LYS A 312 8.34 3.72 0.37
CA LYS A 312 8.98 3.52 -0.95
C LYS A 312 8.03 3.03 -2.04
N VAL A 313 6.87 2.46 -1.68
CA VAL A 313 6.01 1.77 -2.66
C VAL A 313 4.58 2.30 -2.70
N TYR A 314 4.08 2.79 -1.58
CA TYR A 314 2.66 3.05 -1.44
C TYR A 314 2.30 4.48 -1.08
N MET A 315 3.10 5.18 -0.27
CA MET A 315 2.62 6.34 0.48
C MET A 315 3.48 7.58 0.28
N VAL A 316 2.79 8.70 0.07
CA VAL A 316 3.34 10.06 0.25
C VAL A 316 2.80 10.61 1.56
N ARG A 317 3.66 11.07 2.44
CA ARG A 317 3.30 11.67 3.72
C ARG A 317 4.29 12.77 4.09
N ARG A 318 3.76 13.90 4.51
CA ARG A 318 4.48 15.07 5.02
C ARG A 318 3.81 15.58 6.27
#